data_785994db0756615a11536e65b5da8713
#
_entry.id   785994db0756615a11536e65b5da8713
#
_cell.length_a   1.000
_cell.length_b   1.000
_cell.length_c   1.000
_cell.angle_alpha   90.00
_cell.angle_beta   90.00
_cell.angle_gamma   90.00
#
_symmetry.space_group_name_H-M   'P 1'
#
loop_
_entity.id
_entity.type
_entity.pdbx_description
1 polymer ?
#
loop_
_entity_poly.entity_id
_entity_poly.type
_entity_poly.pdbx_seq_one_letter_code
_entity_poly.pdbx_strand_id
1 'polypeptide(L)'
;LKKLDVNKTEREIIEQALTHWKEQNLLSAEKSDELRDNLDDKGFEWGMLARYAFWIALASLIFSVVSLFSDGFLSDFVERFYNTPNVIFCLAFAGLAVFFYLLGFRNKAKNPDKNFSNETLMLAGAFSTAASIGFLGQVLDRNENHFTLLFLLSIVIYAVLAVKLKSKMLWIFTLVALGIWFATETAYHSNWGFKFWGMNYPLRFTIFGLLLTSFAVLIQPRIKALQFFQSTSFVIGLLYTMIALWLLSIFGNYSDFEKWTHVRQYEIFYWGLLGIGLSLGLAIYGMKAKDHAARDIGFVFFILNLYTRFVEYLWDNINRTIFFLLLAISFWFVGKWAESIWKKK
;
A
#
# COMPACT_ATOMS: atom_id res chain seq x y z
N LEU A 1 -40.21 -10.73 13.62
CA LEU A 1 -38.95 -11.02 12.90
C LEU A 1 -38.11 -9.74 12.88
N LYS A 2 -36.83 -9.85 13.20
CA LYS A 2 -35.90 -8.70 13.10
C LYS A 2 -35.73 -8.34 11.63
N LYS A 3 -36.07 -7.12 11.24
CA LYS A 3 -35.89 -6.63 9.86
C LYS A 3 -34.40 -6.65 9.48
N LEU A 4 -34.11 -6.85 8.20
CA LEU A 4 -32.75 -6.82 7.67
C LEU A 4 -32.37 -5.38 7.33
N ASP A 5 -31.38 -4.85 8.02
CA ASP A 5 -30.82 -3.52 7.74
C ASP A 5 -29.99 -3.55 6.47
N VAL A 6 -30.43 -2.84 5.42
CA VAL A 6 -29.77 -2.80 4.11
C VAL A 6 -29.44 -1.35 3.71
N ASN A 7 -28.30 -1.14 3.07
CA ASN A 7 -27.99 0.14 2.48
C ASN A 7 -28.72 0.31 1.12
N LYS A 8 -28.68 1.53 0.57
CA LYS A 8 -29.40 1.84 -0.68
C LYS A 8 -28.98 0.93 -1.86
N THR A 9 -27.69 0.63 -1.98
CA THR A 9 -27.16 -0.23 -3.05
C THR A 9 -27.51 -1.70 -2.81
N GLU A 10 -27.46 -2.16 -1.56
CA GLU A 10 -27.89 -3.52 -1.19
C GLU A 10 -29.38 -3.70 -1.45
N ARG A 11 -30.20 -2.68 -1.10
CA ARG A 11 -31.63 -2.68 -1.37
C ARG A 11 -31.94 -2.80 -2.85
N GLU A 12 -31.28 -2.00 -3.70
CA GLU A 12 -31.45 -2.06 -5.16
C GLU A 12 -31.11 -3.47 -5.72
N ILE A 13 -30.03 -4.09 -5.24
CA ILE A 13 -29.62 -5.44 -5.64
C ILE A 13 -30.66 -6.48 -5.22
N ILE A 14 -31.15 -6.39 -3.97
CA ILE A 14 -32.15 -7.31 -3.44
C ILE A 14 -33.49 -7.13 -4.20
N GLU A 15 -33.91 -5.91 -4.46
CA GLU A 15 -35.13 -5.63 -5.21
C GLU A 15 -35.07 -6.14 -6.65
N GLN A 16 -33.89 -6.01 -7.31
CA GLN A 16 -33.66 -6.59 -8.63
C GLN A 16 -33.73 -8.14 -8.58
N ALA A 17 -33.13 -8.75 -7.56
CA ALA A 17 -33.16 -10.19 -7.39
C ALA A 17 -34.61 -10.70 -7.14
N LEU A 18 -35.35 -10.04 -6.27
CA LEU A 18 -36.74 -10.37 -5.96
C LEU A 18 -37.62 -10.25 -7.22
N THR A 19 -37.44 -9.19 -8.01
CA THR A 19 -38.15 -8.98 -9.28
C THR A 19 -37.84 -10.08 -10.29
N HIS A 20 -36.56 -10.39 -10.45
CA HIS A 20 -36.10 -11.45 -11.36
C HIS A 20 -36.65 -12.84 -10.98
N TRP A 21 -36.64 -13.19 -9.69
CA TRP A 21 -37.19 -14.47 -9.22
C TRP A 21 -38.71 -14.54 -9.33
N LYS A 22 -39.41 -13.40 -9.18
CA LYS A 22 -40.87 -13.30 -9.44
C LYS A 22 -41.18 -13.53 -10.91
N GLU A 23 -40.42 -12.92 -11.83
CA GLU A 23 -40.57 -13.10 -13.28
C GLU A 23 -40.33 -14.56 -13.74
N GLN A 24 -39.42 -15.26 -13.08
CA GLN A 24 -39.14 -16.67 -13.34
C GLN A 24 -40.10 -17.64 -12.60
N ASN A 25 -41.14 -17.15 -11.94
CA ASN A 25 -42.08 -17.95 -11.16
C ASN A 25 -41.42 -18.78 -10.04
N LEU A 26 -40.20 -18.38 -9.60
CA LEU A 26 -39.49 -19.01 -8.47
C LEU A 26 -39.97 -18.47 -7.13
N LEU A 27 -40.60 -17.29 -7.12
CA LEU A 27 -41.15 -16.65 -5.93
C LEU A 27 -42.57 -16.18 -6.19
N SER A 28 -43.52 -16.47 -5.26
CA SER A 28 -44.87 -15.93 -5.35
C SER A 28 -44.87 -14.42 -5.09
N ALA A 29 -45.86 -13.69 -5.68
CA ALA A 29 -46.00 -12.26 -5.49
C ALA A 29 -46.11 -11.88 -3.98
N GLU A 30 -46.92 -12.62 -3.23
CA GLU A 30 -47.11 -12.45 -1.78
C GLU A 30 -45.80 -12.58 -1.00
N LYS A 31 -44.98 -13.60 -1.33
CA LYS A 31 -43.70 -13.82 -0.66
C LYS A 31 -42.64 -12.79 -1.02
N SER A 32 -42.66 -12.28 -2.25
CA SER A 32 -41.82 -11.18 -2.69
C SER A 32 -42.11 -9.90 -1.91
N ASP A 33 -43.37 -9.59 -1.71
CA ASP A 33 -43.80 -8.39 -0.98
C ASP A 33 -43.51 -8.51 0.51
N GLU A 34 -43.69 -9.71 1.11
CA GLU A 34 -43.28 -9.99 2.49
C GLU A 34 -41.77 -9.82 2.72
N LEU A 35 -40.95 -10.22 1.76
CA LEU A 35 -39.50 -10.05 1.83
C LEU A 35 -39.09 -8.59 1.67
N ARG A 36 -39.79 -7.81 0.84
CA ARG A 36 -39.58 -6.35 0.73
C ARG A 36 -39.89 -5.62 2.06
N ASP A 37 -40.99 -5.96 2.70
CA ASP A 37 -41.42 -5.35 3.96
C ASP A 37 -40.49 -5.70 5.14
N ASN A 38 -39.70 -6.75 5.01
CA ASN A 38 -38.66 -7.15 5.98
C ASN A 38 -37.31 -6.45 5.76
N LEU A 39 -37.17 -5.58 4.73
CA LEU A 39 -36.00 -4.73 4.52
C LEU A 39 -36.21 -3.42 5.26
N ASP A 40 -35.23 -3.01 6.07
CA ASP A 40 -35.20 -1.69 6.69
C ASP A 40 -34.00 -0.90 6.15
N ASP A 41 -34.16 0.41 6.00
CA ASP A 41 -33.09 1.25 5.49
C ASP A 41 -32.02 1.39 6.57
N LYS A 42 -30.82 0.94 6.23
CA LYS A 42 -29.64 1.15 7.06
C LYS A 42 -29.44 2.66 7.21
N GLY A 43 -29.54 3.14 8.43
CA GLY A 43 -29.20 4.54 8.72
C GLY A 43 -27.77 4.86 8.31
N PHE A 44 -27.33 6.06 8.59
CA PHE A 44 -25.99 6.55 8.24
C PHE A 44 -24.90 5.52 8.51
N GLU A 45 -24.10 5.19 7.47
CA GLU A 45 -23.03 4.16 7.56
C GLU A 45 -21.84 4.66 8.38
N TRP A 46 -21.97 4.57 9.70
CA TRP A 46 -20.90 4.92 10.64
C TRP A 46 -19.58 4.19 10.37
N GLY A 47 -19.64 2.98 9.80
CA GLY A 47 -18.46 2.22 9.41
C GLY A 47 -17.70 2.87 8.24
N MET A 48 -18.40 3.49 7.30
CA MET A 48 -17.78 4.23 6.19
C MET A 48 -17.14 5.51 6.70
N LEU A 49 -17.87 6.26 7.57
CA LEU A 49 -17.30 7.45 8.22
C LEU A 49 -16.05 7.12 9.04
N ALA A 50 -16.09 6.03 9.82
CA ALA A 50 -14.92 5.59 10.60
C ALA A 50 -13.72 5.26 9.71
N ARG A 51 -13.95 4.68 8.53
CA ARG A 51 -12.90 4.38 7.54
C ARG A 51 -12.29 5.66 6.97
N TYR A 52 -13.10 6.60 6.54
CA TYR A 52 -12.60 7.89 6.03
C TYR A 52 -11.91 8.72 7.12
N ALA A 53 -12.48 8.76 8.33
CA ALA A 53 -11.85 9.41 9.46
C ALA A 53 -10.48 8.81 9.81
N PHE A 54 -10.34 7.49 9.71
CA PHE A 54 -9.05 6.81 9.89
C PHE A 54 -8.03 7.24 8.84
N TRP A 55 -8.40 7.27 7.56
CA TRP A 55 -7.48 7.69 6.49
C TRP A 55 -7.11 9.17 6.58
N ILE A 56 -8.07 10.03 6.97
CA ILE A 56 -7.80 11.45 7.21
C ILE A 56 -6.87 11.62 8.42
N ALA A 57 -7.10 10.88 9.50
CA ALA A 57 -6.23 10.92 10.67
C ALA A 57 -4.81 10.44 10.35
N LEU A 58 -4.67 9.37 9.55
CA LEU A 58 -3.37 8.87 9.09
C LEU A 58 -2.66 9.91 8.20
N ALA A 59 -3.35 10.50 7.25
CA ALA A 59 -2.81 11.57 6.41
C ALA A 59 -2.39 12.78 7.27
N SER A 60 -3.23 13.20 8.21
CA SER A 60 -2.94 14.31 9.12
C SER A 60 -1.72 14.02 10.00
N LEU A 61 -1.56 12.77 10.46
CA LEU A 61 -0.39 12.35 11.22
C LEU A 61 0.88 12.45 10.37
N ILE A 62 0.83 12.00 9.11
CA ILE A 62 1.97 12.11 8.18
C ILE A 62 2.30 13.58 7.93
N PHE A 63 1.30 14.43 7.65
CA PHE A 63 1.49 15.86 7.48
C PHE A 63 2.02 16.53 8.74
N SER A 64 1.55 16.14 9.93
CA SER A 64 2.06 16.62 11.20
C SER A 64 3.54 16.30 11.38
N VAL A 65 3.96 15.07 11.07
CA VAL A 65 5.36 14.67 11.12
C VAL A 65 6.20 15.46 10.11
N VAL A 66 5.71 15.65 8.88
CA VAL A 66 6.41 16.44 7.85
C VAL A 66 6.50 17.92 8.28
N SER A 67 5.42 18.49 8.81
CA SER A 67 5.38 19.87 9.31
C SER A 67 6.33 20.09 10.48
N LEU A 68 6.50 19.10 11.35
CA LEU A 68 7.51 19.15 12.42
C LEU A 68 8.94 19.39 11.88
N PHE A 69 9.24 18.96 10.67
CA PHE A 69 10.55 19.17 10.04
C PHE A 69 10.64 20.48 9.23
N SER A 70 9.51 21.13 8.92
CA SER A 70 9.47 22.32 8.05
C SER A 70 9.28 23.64 8.78
N ASP A 71 8.68 23.66 9.97
CA ASP A 71 8.36 24.89 10.71
C ASP A 71 9.33 25.20 11.84
N GLY A 72 9.74 26.46 11.93
CA GLY A 72 10.59 26.98 13.02
C GLY A 72 10.01 26.89 14.44
N PHE A 73 8.75 26.39 14.58
CA PHE A 73 8.16 26.01 15.88
C PHE A 73 9.01 24.97 16.64
N LEU A 74 9.78 24.18 15.88
CA LEU A 74 10.74 23.25 16.44
C LEU A 74 11.95 23.94 17.10
N SER A 75 12.32 25.16 16.72
CA SER A 75 13.53 25.75 17.27
C SER A 75 13.45 25.92 18.80
N ASP A 76 12.34 26.44 19.32
CA ASP A 76 12.16 26.66 20.75
C ASP A 76 11.86 25.38 21.54
N PHE A 77 11.15 24.44 20.91
CA PHE A 77 10.85 23.12 21.46
C PHE A 77 12.07 22.20 21.35
N VAL A 78 12.79 22.25 20.26
CA VAL A 78 14.01 21.50 19.98
C VAL A 78 15.17 21.99 20.88
N GLU A 79 15.28 23.28 21.14
CA GLU A 79 16.32 23.80 22.05
C GLU A 79 16.18 23.25 23.49
N ARG A 80 14.94 23.06 23.96
CA ARG A 80 14.67 22.37 25.23
C ARG A 80 14.88 20.86 25.16
N PHE A 81 14.64 20.23 24.01
CA PHE A 81 14.85 18.81 23.79
C PHE A 81 16.30 18.45 23.41
N TYR A 82 17.05 19.38 22.81
CA TYR A 82 18.45 19.15 22.42
C TYR A 82 19.36 18.79 23.61
N ASN A 83 19.00 19.24 24.79
CA ASN A 83 19.72 18.91 26.03
C ASN A 83 19.27 17.58 26.67
N THR A 84 18.22 16.91 26.10
CA THR A 84 17.75 15.63 26.62
C THR A 84 18.49 14.48 25.94
N PRO A 85 19.13 13.58 26.70
CA PRO A 85 19.83 12.44 26.09
C PRO A 85 18.90 11.58 25.23
N ASN A 86 19.34 11.23 24.02
CA ASN A 86 18.59 10.39 23.09
C ASN A 86 18.15 9.04 23.70
N VAL A 87 18.85 8.55 24.70
CA VAL A 87 18.50 7.36 25.48
C VAL A 87 17.12 7.50 26.14
N ILE A 88 16.79 8.69 26.65
CA ILE A 88 15.51 8.94 27.33
C ILE A 88 14.37 8.85 26.31
N PHE A 89 14.54 9.44 25.13
CA PHE A 89 13.55 9.31 24.05
C PHE A 89 13.42 7.87 23.55
N CYS A 90 14.55 7.17 23.39
CA CYS A 90 14.54 5.76 23.02
C CYS A 90 13.70 4.95 24.01
N LEU A 91 13.94 5.09 25.30
CA LEU A 91 13.20 4.37 26.35
C LEU A 91 11.73 4.80 26.45
N ALA A 92 11.44 6.09 26.31
CA ALA A 92 10.07 6.60 26.34
C ALA A 92 9.24 6.03 25.18
N PHE A 93 9.77 6.06 23.96
CA PHE A 93 9.09 5.49 22.79
C PHE A 93 9.01 3.97 22.86
N ALA A 94 10.02 3.28 23.42
CA ALA A 94 9.93 1.84 23.69
C ALA A 94 8.80 1.53 24.66
N GLY A 95 8.67 2.30 25.74
CA GLY A 95 7.57 2.19 26.71
C GLY A 95 6.20 2.43 26.06
N LEU A 96 6.07 3.47 25.22
CA LEU A 96 4.85 3.75 24.45
C LEU A 96 4.52 2.61 23.49
N ALA A 97 5.51 2.06 22.81
CA ALA A 97 5.31 0.93 21.92
C ALA A 97 4.73 -0.28 22.67
N VAL A 98 5.32 -0.66 23.79
CA VAL A 98 4.83 -1.75 24.65
C VAL A 98 3.41 -1.45 25.12
N PHE A 99 3.13 -0.23 25.57
CA PHE A 99 1.81 0.20 26.02
C PHE A 99 0.76 0.01 24.91
N PHE A 100 1.00 0.51 23.72
CA PHE A 100 0.08 0.39 22.61
C PHE A 100 -0.13 -1.06 22.17
N TYR A 101 0.92 -1.87 22.12
CA TYR A 101 0.79 -3.30 21.78
C TYR A 101 -0.02 -4.07 22.82
N LEU A 102 0.21 -3.81 24.11
CA LEU A 102 -0.58 -4.45 25.18
C LEU A 102 -2.04 -4.00 25.14
N LEU A 103 -2.29 -2.72 24.88
CA LEU A 103 -3.64 -2.16 24.78
C LEU A 103 -4.36 -2.73 23.55
N GLY A 104 -3.69 -2.80 22.42
CA GLY A 104 -4.22 -3.40 21.20
C GLY A 104 -4.51 -4.90 21.36
N PHE A 105 -3.61 -5.63 22.00
CA PHE A 105 -3.83 -7.05 22.30
C PHE A 105 -5.05 -7.27 23.21
N ARG A 106 -5.15 -6.50 24.31
CA ARG A 106 -6.30 -6.56 25.22
C ARG A 106 -7.61 -6.17 24.55
N ASN A 107 -7.58 -5.13 23.73
CA ASN A 107 -8.76 -4.65 23.02
C ASN A 107 -9.23 -5.68 21.98
N LYS A 108 -8.31 -6.29 21.25
CA LYS A 108 -8.59 -7.35 20.26
C LYS A 108 -9.20 -8.60 20.93
N ALA A 109 -8.74 -8.94 22.14
CA ALA A 109 -9.30 -10.06 22.90
C ALA A 109 -10.73 -9.78 23.39
N LYS A 110 -11.04 -8.53 23.77
CA LYS A 110 -12.37 -8.12 24.27
C LYS A 110 -13.36 -7.81 23.14
N ASN A 111 -12.91 -7.23 22.04
CA ASN A 111 -13.71 -6.76 20.93
C ASN A 111 -13.09 -7.19 19.60
N PRO A 112 -13.16 -8.47 19.22
CA PRO A 112 -12.53 -8.98 17.98
C PRO A 112 -13.11 -8.33 16.72
N ASP A 113 -14.37 -7.88 16.76
CA ASP A 113 -15.08 -7.28 15.62
C ASP A 113 -14.65 -5.84 15.33
N LYS A 114 -14.00 -5.14 16.28
CA LYS A 114 -13.52 -3.77 16.12
C LYS A 114 -12.16 -3.73 15.41
N ASN A 115 -12.09 -4.27 14.20
CA ASN A 115 -10.83 -4.39 13.45
C ASN A 115 -10.07 -3.07 13.31
N PHE A 116 -10.74 -1.96 12.97
CA PHE A 116 -10.09 -0.65 12.80
C PHE A 116 -9.43 -0.14 14.08
N SER A 117 -10.14 -0.13 15.20
CA SER A 117 -9.59 0.32 16.49
C SER A 117 -8.41 -0.53 16.92
N ASN A 118 -8.48 -1.86 16.72
CA ASN A 118 -7.41 -2.78 17.06
C ASN A 118 -6.15 -2.55 16.20
N GLU A 119 -6.32 -2.39 14.88
CA GLU A 119 -5.20 -2.14 13.98
C GLU A 119 -4.61 -0.72 14.16
N THR A 120 -5.42 0.27 14.57
CA THR A 120 -4.91 1.63 14.91
C THR A 120 -3.96 1.59 16.09
N LEU A 121 -4.27 0.82 17.14
CA LEU A 121 -3.37 0.65 18.28
C LEU A 121 -2.06 -0.06 17.88
N MET A 122 -2.16 -1.07 17.01
CA MET A 122 -0.97 -1.74 16.45
C MET A 122 -0.12 -0.78 15.61
N LEU A 123 -0.76 0.10 14.85
CA LEU A 123 -0.11 1.16 14.06
C LEU A 123 0.63 2.15 14.97
N ALA A 124 -0.01 2.64 16.04
CA ALA A 124 0.61 3.54 17.01
C ALA A 124 1.83 2.86 17.68
N GLY A 125 1.72 1.59 18.03
CA GLY A 125 2.83 0.79 18.53
C GLY A 125 3.97 0.67 17.54
N ALA A 126 3.66 0.45 16.25
CA ALA A 126 4.67 0.35 15.19
C ALA A 126 5.44 1.67 15.00
N PHE A 127 4.74 2.80 14.95
CA PHE A 127 5.40 4.11 14.87
C PHE A 127 6.25 4.41 16.11
N SER A 128 5.75 4.09 17.30
CA SER A 128 6.53 4.24 18.53
C SER A 128 7.80 3.37 18.51
N THR A 129 7.72 2.14 17.99
CA THR A 129 8.89 1.28 17.80
C THR A 129 9.88 1.89 16.81
N ALA A 130 9.40 2.41 15.67
CA ALA A 130 10.26 3.08 14.68
C ALA A 130 10.98 4.29 15.28
N ALA A 131 10.26 5.13 16.05
CA ALA A 131 10.85 6.28 16.74
C ALA A 131 11.90 5.82 17.78
N SER A 132 11.59 4.81 18.58
CA SER A 132 12.54 4.25 19.56
C SER A 132 13.83 3.77 18.89
N ILE A 133 13.72 3.03 17.78
CA ILE A 133 14.88 2.52 17.03
C ILE A 133 15.65 3.67 16.37
N GLY A 134 14.97 4.71 15.88
CA GLY A 134 15.60 5.90 15.35
C GLY A 134 16.46 6.62 16.40
N PHE A 135 15.95 6.81 17.62
CA PHE A 135 16.73 7.38 18.74
C PHE A 135 17.83 6.42 19.21
N LEU A 136 17.60 5.11 19.19
CA LEU A 136 18.66 4.14 19.47
C LEU A 136 19.83 4.28 18.48
N GLY A 137 19.53 4.51 17.20
CA GLY A 137 20.55 4.80 16.19
C GLY A 137 21.41 5.99 16.57
N GLN A 138 20.80 7.09 16.99
CA GLN A 138 21.53 8.29 17.42
C GLN A 138 22.37 8.07 18.70
N VAL A 139 21.99 7.12 19.54
CA VAL A 139 22.77 6.75 20.73
C VAL A 139 23.99 5.91 20.37
N LEU A 140 23.82 4.98 19.42
CA LEU A 140 24.86 4.02 19.02
C LEU A 140 25.82 4.59 17.98
N ASP A 141 25.34 5.52 17.13
CA ASP A 141 26.10 6.07 16.01
C ASP A 141 27.04 7.19 16.44
N ARG A 142 28.13 6.81 17.09
CA ARG A 142 29.19 7.76 17.42
C ARG A 142 30.32 7.84 16.40
N ASN A 143 30.49 6.85 15.51
CA ASN A 143 31.63 6.86 14.57
C ASN A 143 31.53 5.92 13.35
N GLU A 144 30.48 5.12 13.17
CA GLU A 144 30.42 4.20 12.05
C GLU A 144 29.05 4.26 11.33
N ASN A 145 29.07 4.58 10.03
CA ASN A 145 27.89 4.80 9.19
C ASN A 145 27.04 3.53 8.88
N HIS A 146 27.13 2.47 9.69
CA HIS A 146 26.41 1.20 9.43
C HIS A 146 25.11 1.08 10.22
N PHE A 147 24.27 2.11 10.15
CA PHE A 147 22.95 2.12 10.79
C PHE A 147 21.93 1.15 10.17
N THR A 148 22.27 0.49 9.06
CA THR A 148 21.38 -0.45 8.36
C THR A 148 20.98 -1.63 9.24
N LEU A 149 21.82 -2.04 10.21
CA LEU A 149 21.53 -3.10 11.17
C LEU A 149 20.33 -2.79 12.08
N LEU A 150 20.03 -1.50 12.28
CA LEU A 150 18.85 -1.08 13.06
C LEU A 150 17.55 -1.41 12.35
N PHE A 151 17.56 -1.38 11.01
CA PHE A 151 16.40 -1.83 10.22
C PHE A 151 16.20 -3.35 10.32
N LEU A 152 17.28 -4.14 10.43
CA LEU A 152 17.16 -5.57 10.73
C LEU A 152 16.50 -5.81 12.09
N LEU A 153 16.87 -5.04 13.11
CA LEU A 153 16.22 -5.08 14.42
C LEU A 153 14.73 -4.77 14.30
N SER A 154 14.36 -3.75 13.52
CA SER A 154 12.96 -3.40 13.24
C SER A 154 12.19 -4.56 12.60
N ILE A 155 12.79 -5.21 11.60
CA ILE A 155 12.20 -6.36 10.89
C ILE A 155 11.90 -7.49 11.88
N VAL A 156 12.87 -7.83 12.74
CA VAL A 156 12.72 -8.91 13.72
C VAL A 156 11.60 -8.59 14.71
N ILE A 157 11.58 -7.36 15.26
CA ILE A 157 10.55 -6.93 16.22
C ILE A 157 9.17 -6.99 15.58
N TYR A 158 8.98 -6.37 14.40
CA TYR A 158 7.69 -6.35 13.72
C TYR A 158 7.25 -7.74 13.28
N ALA A 159 8.14 -8.59 12.76
CA ALA A 159 7.82 -9.95 12.35
C ALA A 159 7.34 -10.81 13.53
N VAL A 160 8.07 -10.78 14.64
CA VAL A 160 7.71 -11.52 15.86
C VAL A 160 6.37 -11.06 16.41
N LEU A 161 6.15 -9.74 16.49
CA LEU A 161 4.89 -9.17 16.96
C LEU A 161 3.74 -9.45 15.98
N ALA A 162 3.97 -9.35 14.68
CA ALA A 162 2.96 -9.67 13.67
C ALA A 162 2.45 -11.11 13.82
N VAL A 163 3.37 -12.07 13.97
CA VAL A 163 3.02 -13.49 14.12
C VAL A 163 2.31 -13.73 15.45
N LYS A 164 2.81 -13.19 16.56
CA LYS A 164 2.21 -13.36 17.89
C LYS A 164 0.82 -12.72 18.01
N LEU A 165 0.66 -11.52 17.47
CA LEU A 165 -0.57 -10.73 17.57
C LEU A 165 -1.54 -10.99 16.39
N LYS A 166 -1.13 -11.80 15.40
CA LYS A 166 -1.87 -12.04 14.15
C LYS A 166 -2.36 -10.72 13.54
N SER A 167 -1.44 -9.72 13.41
CA SER A 167 -1.74 -8.41 12.85
C SER A 167 -1.14 -8.27 11.44
N LYS A 168 -2.01 -8.07 10.44
CA LYS A 168 -1.58 -7.78 9.07
C LYS A 168 -0.87 -6.44 8.97
N MET A 169 -1.24 -5.47 9.80
CA MET A 169 -0.61 -4.16 9.82
C MET A 169 0.87 -4.27 10.23
N LEU A 170 1.17 -4.97 11.32
CA LEU A 170 2.56 -5.21 11.73
C LEU A 170 3.36 -6.01 10.69
N TRP A 171 2.69 -6.91 9.97
CA TRP A 171 3.33 -7.62 8.86
C TRP A 171 3.68 -6.69 7.70
N ILE A 172 2.83 -5.71 7.37
CA ILE A 172 3.14 -4.65 6.39
C ILE A 172 4.38 -3.88 6.85
N PHE A 173 4.46 -3.47 8.12
CA PHE A 173 5.64 -2.80 8.67
C PHE A 173 6.91 -3.66 8.56
N THR A 174 6.80 -4.98 8.78
CA THR A 174 7.90 -5.93 8.55
C THR A 174 8.41 -5.86 7.12
N LEU A 175 7.49 -5.90 6.14
CA LEU A 175 7.85 -5.90 4.72
C LEU A 175 8.38 -4.53 4.25
N VAL A 176 7.85 -3.45 4.79
CA VAL A 176 8.35 -2.09 4.54
C VAL A 176 9.75 -1.93 5.14
N ALA A 177 9.96 -2.33 6.40
CA ALA A 177 11.28 -2.31 7.03
C ALA A 177 12.29 -3.18 6.27
N LEU A 178 11.86 -4.33 5.74
CA LEU A 178 12.69 -5.19 4.89
C LEU A 178 13.11 -4.47 3.60
N GLY A 179 12.21 -3.73 2.96
CA GLY A 179 12.54 -2.91 1.79
C GLY A 179 13.52 -1.78 2.13
N ILE A 180 13.32 -1.09 3.25
CA ILE A 180 14.23 -0.03 3.71
C ILE A 180 15.61 -0.61 4.03
N TRP A 181 15.66 -1.74 4.74
CA TRP A 181 16.93 -2.43 4.99
C TRP A 181 17.63 -2.81 3.68
N PHE A 182 16.93 -3.41 2.74
CA PHE A 182 17.50 -3.78 1.45
C PHE A 182 18.05 -2.56 0.68
N ALA A 183 17.32 -1.43 0.71
CA ALA A 183 17.78 -0.18 0.10
C ALA A 183 19.06 0.33 0.74
N THR A 184 19.06 0.46 2.07
CA THR A 184 20.18 1.03 2.84
C THR A 184 21.40 0.11 2.86
N GLU A 185 21.19 -1.21 2.97
CA GLU A 185 22.28 -2.19 2.94
C GLU A 185 23.00 -2.21 1.60
N THR A 186 22.23 -2.22 0.50
CA THR A 186 22.82 -2.15 -0.84
C THR A 186 23.46 -0.79 -1.14
N ALA A 187 22.99 0.30 -0.51
CA ALA A 187 23.63 1.61 -0.55
C ALA A 187 24.97 1.60 0.18
N TYR A 188 24.97 1.07 1.39
CA TYR A 188 26.19 0.96 2.22
C TYR A 188 27.29 0.20 1.48
N HIS A 189 26.98 -0.97 0.94
CA HIS A 189 27.94 -1.78 0.17
C HIS A 189 28.37 -1.17 -1.17
N SER A 190 27.67 -0.16 -1.66
CA SER A 190 28.08 0.63 -2.83
C SER A 190 28.76 1.95 -2.47
N ASN A 191 29.18 2.15 -1.22
CA ASN A 191 29.71 3.40 -0.67
C ASN A 191 28.73 4.58 -0.94
N TRP A 192 27.43 4.34 -0.71
CA TRP A 192 26.33 5.29 -0.98
C TRP A 192 26.23 5.71 -2.45
N GLY A 193 26.80 4.90 -3.35
CA GLY A 193 26.69 5.10 -4.79
C GLY A 193 25.32 4.74 -5.35
N PHE A 194 24.99 5.29 -6.52
CA PHE A 194 23.70 5.03 -7.19
C PHE A 194 23.55 3.59 -7.70
N LYS A 195 24.66 2.90 -7.95
CA LYS A 195 24.66 1.51 -8.49
C LYS A 195 25.29 0.52 -7.52
N PHE A 196 24.61 -0.61 -7.37
CA PHE A 196 25.12 -1.81 -6.71
C PHE A 196 25.05 -2.99 -7.69
N TRP A 197 26.17 -3.65 -7.95
CA TRP A 197 26.32 -4.69 -8.99
C TRP A 197 25.77 -4.24 -10.37
N GLY A 198 26.01 -2.99 -10.76
CA GLY A 198 25.56 -2.43 -12.01
C GLY A 198 24.08 -2.07 -12.07
N MET A 199 23.31 -2.31 -11.01
CA MET A 199 21.88 -2.04 -10.91
C MET A 199 21.61 -0.76 -10.11
N ASN A 200 20.77 0.13 -10.67
CA ASN A 200 20.22 1.27 -9.92
C ASN A 200 19.09 0.83 -8.97
N TYR A 201 18.56 1.77 -8.16
CA TYR A 201 17.49 1.47 -7.20
C TYR A 201 16.23 0.85 -7.84
N PRO A 202 15.66 1.40 -8.93
CA PRO A 202 14.49 0.79 -9.56
C PRO A 202 14.73 -0.66 -9.99
N LEU A 203 15.88 -0.98 -10.60
CA LEU A 203 16.17 -2.34 -11.04
C LEU A 203 16.35 -3.30 -9.84
N ARG A 204 17.06 -2.87 -8.79
CA ARG A 204 17.21 -3.64 -7.55
C ARG A 204 15.85 -3.96 -6.90
N PHE A 205 14.98 -2.93 -6.80
CA PHE A 205 13.67 -3.11 -6.21
C PHE A 205 12.70 -3.92 -7.07
N THR A 206 12.87 -3.91 -8.39
CA THR A 206 12.13 -4.83 -9.27
C THR A 206 12.48 -6.28 -8.95
N ILE A 207 13.77 -6.60 -8.82
CA ILE A 207 14.23 -7.95 -8.44
C ILE A 207 13.78 -8.30 -7.03
N PHE A 208 13.95 -7.40 -6.07
CA PHE A 208 13.52 -7.58 -4.69
C PHE A 208 12.02 -7.89 -4.59
N GLY A 209 11.18 -7.12 -5.29
CA GLY A 209 9.73 -7.33 -5.33
C GLY A 209 9.34 -8.67 -5.96
N LEU A 210 10.02 -9.08 -7.04
CA LEU A 210 9.83 -10.39 -7.67
C LEU A 210 10.20 -11.53 -6.71
N LEU A 211 11.31 -11.40 -5.99
CA LEU A 211 11.73 -12.40 -4.99
C LEU A 211 10.71 -12.47 -3.84
N LEU A 212 10.23 -11.34 -3.35
CA LEU A 212 9.21 -11.29 -2.30
C LEU A 212 7.89 -11.90 -2.76
N THR A 213 7.46 -11.60 -3.99
CA THR A 213 6.26 -12.19 -4.59
C THR A 213 6.41 -13.71 -4.74
N SER A 214 7.56 -14.15 -5.23
CA SER A 214 7.87 -15.58 -5.37
C SER A 214 7.89 -16.29 -4.02
N PHE A 215 8.49 -15.67 -3.00
CA PHE A 215 8.45 -16.18 -1.62
C PHE A 215 7.01 -16.32 -1.12
N ALA A 216 6.17 -15.31 -1.34
CA ALA A 216 4.77 -15.32 -0.91
C ALA A 216 3.95 -16.45 -1.57
N VAL A 217 4.26 -16.80 -2.83
CA VAL A 217 3.52 -17.82 -3.58
C VAL A 217 4.08 -19.21 -3.33
N LEU A 218 5.40 -19.38 -3.32
CA LEU A 218 6.04 -20.70 -3.35
C LEU A 218 6.41 -21.23 -1.96
N ILE A 219 6.87 -20.37 -1.06
CA ILE A 219 7.47 -20.77 0.22
C ILE A 219 6.50 -20.52 1.39
N GLN A 220 5.93 -19.33 1.45
CA GLN A 220 5.11 -18.90 2.58
C GLN A 220 3.89 -19.80 2.87
N PRO A 221 3.19 -20.38 1.87
CA PRO A 221 2.09 -21.34 2.13
C PRO A 221 2.53 -22.61 2.85
N ARG A 222 3.81 -22.98 2.78
CA ARG A 222 4.35 -24.17 3.44
C ARG A 222 4.68 -23.93 4.91
N ILE A 223 4.74 -22.66 5.35
CA ILE A 223 5.08 -22.26 6.73
C ILE A 223 3.80 -21.89 7.47
N LYS A 224 3.27 -22.79 8.29
CA LYS A 224 1.98 -22.62 9.01
C LYS A 224 1.83 -21.26 9.71
N ALA A 225 2.92 -20.78 10.35
CA ALA A 225 2.91 -19.50 11.07
C ALA A 225 2.73 -18.29 10.13
N LEU A 226 3.09 -18.40 8.85
CA LEU A 226 3.10 -17.31 7.89
C LEU A 226 1.96 -17.36 6.87
N GLN A 227 1.20 -18.46 6.81
CA GLN A 227 0.07 -18.60 5.87
C GLN A 227 -0.93 -17.45 5.96
N PHE A 228 -1.24 -17.01 7.18
CA PHE A 228 -2.17 -15.90 7.45
C PHE A 228 -1.77 -14.59 6.73
N PHE A 229 -0.49 -14.40 6.49
CA PHE A 229 0.07 -13.17 5.88
C PHE A 229 0.35 -13.30 4.38
N GLN A 230 0.09 -14.46 3.78
CA GLN A 230 0.43 -14.74 2.37
C GLN A 230 -0.11 -13.70 1.42
N SER A 231 -1.41 -13.38 1.50
CA SER A 231 -2.04 -12.38 0.64
C SER A 231 -1.40 -11.00 0.82
N THR A 232 -1.04 -10.62 2.05
CA THR A 232 -0.38 -9.35 2.34
C THR A 232 1.02 -9.30 1.72
N SER A 233 1.81 -10.36 1.88
CA SER A 233 3.15 -10.45 1.25
C SER A 233 3.09 -10.42 -0.26
N PHE A 234 2.11 -11.11 -0.85
CA PHE A 234 1.89 -11.13 -2.29
C PHE A 234 1.58 -9.72 -2.82
N VAL A 235 0.63 -9.02 -2.20
CA VAL A 235 0.26 -7.65 -2.61
C VAL A 235 1.45 -6.69 -2.47
N ILE A 236 2.16 -6.71 -1.35
CA ILE A 236 3.32 -5.83 -1.13
C ILE A 236 4.46 -6.16 -2.10
N GLY A 237 4.72 -7.44 -2.36
CA GLY A 237 5.71 -7.87 -3.35
C GLY A 237 5.37 -7.40 -4.77
N LEU A 238 4.10 -7.52 -5.17
CA LEU A 238 3.62 -6.98 -6.44
C LEU A 238 3.76 -5.45 -6.51
N LEU A 239 3.44 -4.72 -5.44
CA LEU A 239 3.60 -3.28 -5.39
C LEU A 239 5.06 -2.87 -5.53
N TYR A 240 6.00 -3.51 -4.81
CA TYR A 240 7.43 -3.28 -4.98
C TYR A 240 7.86 -3.50 -6.43
N THR A 241 7.44 -4.62 -7.03
CA THR A 241 7.77 -4.95 -8.43
C THR A 241 7.23 -3.93 -9.40
N MET A 242 5.94 -3.61 -9.31
CA MET A 242 5.26 -2.76 -10.28
C MET A 242 5.67 -1.29 -10.17
N ILE A 243 5.81 -0.76 -8.94
CA ILE A 243 6.31 0.61 -8.72
C ILE A 243 7.74 0.75 -9.24
N ALA A 244 8.61 -0.19 -8.86
CA ALA A 244 10.00 -0.16 -9.28
C ALA A 244 10.18 -0.31 -10.79
N LEU A 245 9.41 -1.20 -11.42
CA LEU A 245 9.42 -1.39 -12.86
C LEU A 245 8.87 -0.16 -13.61
N TRP A 246 7.83 0.48 -13.06
CA TRP A 246 7.34 1.75 -13.60
C TRP A 246 8.40 2.84 -13.54
N LEU A 247 9.08 3.01 -12.40
CA LEU A 247 10.20 3.95 -12.29
C LEU A 247 11.35 3.57 -13.23
N LEU A 248 11.66 2.29 -13.37
CA LEU A 248 12.66 1.81 -14.31
C LEU A 248 12.29 2.11 -15.76
N SER A 249 11.00 2.11 -16.10
CA SER A 249 10.53 2.48 -17.43
C SER A 249 10.72 3.96 -17.76
N ILE A 250 10.80 4.83 -16.74
CA ILE A 250 11.03 6.27 -16.89
C ILE A 250 12.53 6.58 -16.88
N PHE A 251 13.25 6.04 -15.89
CA PHE A 251 14.63 6.42 -15.62
C PHE A 251 15.66 5.47 -16.25
N GLY A 252 15.25 4.30 -16.74
CA GLY A 252 16.18 3.27 -17.19
C GLY A 252 17.13 2.81 -16.07
N ASN A 253 18.20 2.11 -16.43
CA ASN A 253 19.24 1.70 -15.48
C ASN A 253 20.45 2.66 -15.50
N TYR A 254 20.19 3.96 -15.41
CA TYR A 254 21.23 5.00 -15.39
C TYR A 254 21.67 5.31 -13.96
N SER A 255 22.93 5.80 -13.81
CA SER A 255 23.57 5.98 -12.51
C SER A 255 23.32 7.32 -11.86
N ASP A 256 23.01 8.34 -12.65
CA ASP A 256 22.73 9.67 -12.14
C ASP A 256 21.71 10.40 -13.02
N PHE A 257 21.15 11.46 -12.48
CA PHE A 257 20.11 12.24 -13.14
C PHE A 257 20.66 13.03 -14.33
N GLU A 258 21.89 13.51 -14.24
CA GLU A 258 22.52 14.28 -15.33
C GLU A 258 22.70 13.41 -16.57
N LYS A 259 23.18 12.17 -16.41
CA LYS A 259 23.28 11.23 -17.54
C LYS A 259 21.91 10.89 -18.11
N TRP A 260 20.90 10.73 -17.25
CA TRP A 260 19.54 10.43 -17.71
C TRP A 260 18.93 11.55 -18.54
N THR A 261 19.18 12.85 -18.23
CA THR A 261 18.63 13.98 -19.01
C THR A 261 19.11 14.02 -20.47
N HIS A 262 20.22 13.36 -20.77
CA HIS A 262 20.75 13.24 -22.14
C HIS A 262 20.31 11.98 -22.87
N VAL A 263 19.61 11.07 -22.19
CA VAL A 263 19.13 9.80 -22.76
C VAL A 263 17.88 10.06 -23.60
N ARG A 264 17.88 9.56 -24.83
CA ARG A 264 16.69 9.62 -25.67
C ARG A 264 15.69 8.54 -25.24
N GLN A 265 14.43 8.87 -25.19
CA GLN A 265 13.38 7.98 -24.67
C GLN A 265 13.27 6.64 -25.41
N TYR A 266 13.63 6.58 -26.68
CA TYR A 266 13.66 5.32 -27.41
C TYR A 266 14.74 4.35 -26.92
N GLU A 267 15.78 4.81 -26.25
CA GLU A 267 16.85 3.96 -25.69
C GLU A 267 16.38 3.19 -24.47
N ILE A 268 15.37 3.69 -23.76
CA ILE A 268 14.77 3.06 -22.59
C ILE A 268 13.40 2.43 -22.87
N PHE A 269 12.95 2.48 -24.13
CA PHE A 269 11.62 2.01 -24.55
C PHE A 269 11.33 0.56 -24.16
N TYR A 270 12.36 -0.30 -24.19
CA TYR A 270 12.20 -1.72 -23.81
C TYR A 270 11.74 -1.92 -22.35
N TRP A 271 12.13 -1.03 -21.43
CA TRP A 271 11.61 -1.05 -20.06
C TRP A 271 10.13 -0.71 -20.00
N GLY A 272 9.70 0.23 -20.83
CA GLY A 272 8.27 0.57 -20.98
C GLY A 272 7.45 -0.60 -21.53
N LEU A 273 7.94 -1.28 -22.57
CA LEU A 273 7.30 -2.49 -23.11
C LEU A 273 7.21 -3.60 -22.07
N LEU A 274 8.27 -3.80 -21.30
CA LEU A 274 8.30 -4.80 -20.24
C LEU A 274 7.30 -4.44 -19.12
N GLY A 275 7.21 -3.17 -18.74
CA GLY A 275 6.22 -2.67 -17.77
C GLY A 275 4.78 -2.86 -18.24
N ILE A 276 4.48 -2.52 -19.50
CA ILE A 276 3.15 -2.73 -20.11
C ILE A 276 2.84 -4.23 -20.18
N GLY A 277 3.79 -5.03 -20.66
CA GLY A 277 3.60 -6.47 -20.84
C GLY A 277 3.35 -7.20 -19.52
N LEU A 278 4.15 -6.91 -18.48
CA LEU A 278 3.99 -7.53 -17.16
C LEU A 278 2.71 -7.07 -16.45
N SER A 279 2.35 -5.79 -16.53
CA SER A 279 1.12 -5.30 -15.92
C SER A 279 -0.14 -5.86 -16.60
N LEU A 280 -0.15 -5.94 -17.94
CA LEU A 280 -1.23 -6.58 -18.69
C LEU A 280 -1.29 -8.09 -18.40
N GLY A 281 -0.14 -8.77 -18.39
CA GLY A 281 -0.06 -10.19 -18.04
C GLY A 281 -0.58 -10.48 -16.64
N LEU A 282 -0.25 -9.62 -15.66
CA LEU A 282 -0.74 -9.70 -14.29
C LEU A 282 -2.27 -9.48 -14.23
N ALA A 283 -2.82 -8.51 -14.97
CA ALA A 283 -4.25 -8.27 -15.05
C ALA A 283 -5.00 -9.48 -15.63
N ILE A 284 -4.50 -10.06 -16.74
CA ILE A 284 -5.06 -11.26 -17.36
C ILE A 284 -4.98 -12.47 -16.41
N TYR A 285 -3.84 -12.65 -15.73
CA TYR A 285 -3.69 -13.69 -14.72
C TYR A 285 -4.72 -13.52 -13.59
N GLY A 286 -4.84 -12.31 -13.04
CA GLY A 286 -5.80 -12.01 -11.98
C GLY A 286 -7.26 -12.28 -12.38
N MET A 287 -7.63 -11.99 -13.63
CA MET A 287 -8.96 -12.33 -14.17
C MET A 287 -9.17 -13.84 -14.26
N LYS A 288 -8.20 -14.59 -14.77
CA LYS A 288 -8.30 -16.05 -14.94
C LYS A 288 -8.25 -16.78 -13.58
N ALA A 289 -7.39 -16.36 -12.68
CA ALA A 289 -7.23 -16.95 -11.36
C ALA A 289 -8.27 -16.45 -10.34
N LYS A 290 -9.15 -15.52 -10.74
CA LYS A 290 -10.12 -14.83 -9.84
C LYS A 290 -9.44 -14.13 -8.66
N ASP A 291 -8.20 -13.68 -8.85
CA ASP A 291 -7.43 -12.91 -7.86
C ASP A 291 -7.65 -11.42 -8.11
N HIS A 292 -8.51 -10.82 -7.27
CA HIS A 292 -8.86 -9.41 -7.39
C HIS A 292 -7.65 -8.49 -7.21
N ALA A 293 -6.73 -8.81 -6.30
CA ALA A 293 -5.56 -7.97 -6.02
C ALA A 293 -4.61 -7.95 -7.23
N ALA A 294 -4.28 -9.11 -7.79
CA ALA A 294 -3.45 -9.21 -8.99
C ALA A 294 -4.08 -8.49 -10.19
N ARG A 295 -5.39 -8.67 -10.39
CA ARG A 295 -6.13 -8.00 -11.45
C ARG A 295 -6.07 -6.48 -11.33
N ASP A 296 -6.42 -5.96 -10.14
CA ASP A 296 -6.56 -4.52 -9.92
C ASP A 296 -5.19 -3.82 -9.98
N ILE A 297 -4.16 -4.39 -9.37
CA ILE A 297 -2.78 -3.90 -9.48
C ILE A 297 -2.32 -3.93 -10.94
N GLY A 298 -2.57 -5.03 -11.66
CA GLY A 298 -2.22 -5.16 -13.06
C GLY A 298 -2.86 -4.08 -13.92
N PHE A 299 -4.17 -3.82 -13.77
CA PHE A 299 -4.86 -2.76 -14.52
C PHE A 299 -4.36 -1.36 -14.16
N VAL A 300 -4.18 -1.05 -12.88
CA VAL A 300 -3.68 0.26 -12.45
C VAL A 300 -2.32 0.54 -13.07
N PHE A 301 -1.37 -0.40 -12.99
CA PHE A 301 -0.04 -0.19 -13.54
C PHE A 301 0.00 -0.27 -15.07
N PHE A 302 -0.89 -1.02 -15.71
CA PHE A 302 -1.07 -0.99 -17.16
C PHE A 302 -1.47 0.42 -17.63
N ILE A 303 -2.51 0.99 -17.02
CA ILE A 303 -2.98 2.34 -17.33
C ILE A 303 -1.88 3.36 -17.02
N LEU A 304 -1.23 3.26 -15.86
CA LEU A 304 -0.15 4.16 -15.45
C LEU A 304 1.01 4.15 -16.45
N ASN A 305 1.47 2.97 -16.89
CA ASN A 305 2.51 2.85 -17.91
C ASN A 305 2.08 3.44 -19.26
N LEU A 306 0.82 3.20 -19.67
CA LEU A 306 0.29 3.72 -20.92
C LEU A 306 0.27 5.25 -20.92
N TYR A 307 -0.24 5.88 -19.84
CA TYR A 307 -0.28 7.32 -19.71
C TYR A 307 1.12 7.94 -19.53
N THR A 308 2.04 7.24 -18.88
CA THR A 308 3.44 7.68 -18.83
C THR A 308 4.02 7.79 -20.24
N ARG A 309 3.83 6.76 -21.09
CA ARG A 309 4.27 6.81 -22.49
C ARG A 309 3.55 7.90 -23.27
N PHE A 310 2.24 8.08 -23.06
CA PHE A 310 1.48 9.16 -23.67
C PHE A 310 2.08 10.54 -23.35
N VAL A 311 2.42 10.78 -22.08
CA VAL A 311 3.07 12.05 -21.68
C VAL A 311 4.44 12.18 -22.30
N GLU A 312 5.30 11.18 -22.18
CA GLU A 312 6.69 11.24 -22.66
C GLU A 312 6.82 11.47 -24.17
N TYR A 313 5.94 10.87 -24.97
CA TYR A 313 6.03 10.99 -26.43
C TYR A 313 5.26 12.17 -27.01
N LEU A 314 4.24 12.67 -26.34
CA LEU A 314 3.36 13.68 -26.90
C LEU A 314 3.55 15.07 -26.29
N TRP A 315 4.04 15.19 -25.05
CA TRP A 315 4.12 16.47 -24.34
C TRP A 315 4.91 17.54 -25.08
N ASP A 316 6.06 17.19 -25.63
CA ASP A 316 6.94 18.13 -26.36
C ASP A 316 6.68 18.15 -27.87
N ASN A 317 5.93 17.17 -28.41
CA ASN A 317 5.76 16.99 -29.84
C ASN A 317 4.47 17.56 -30.40
N ILE A 318 3.49 17.90 -29.55
CA ILE A 318 2.20 18.44 -29.97
C ILE A 318 1.81 19.68 -29.18
N ASN A 319 0.91 20.50 -29.78
CA ASN A 319 0.35 21.65 -29.08
C ASN A 319 -0.36 21.23 -27.80
N ARG A 320 -0.15 21.97 -26.70
CA ARG A 320 -0.70 21.66 -25.38
C ARG A 320 -2.23 21.53 -25.39
N THR A 321 -2.93 22.32 -26.20
CA THR A 321 -4.39 22.21 -26.35
C THR A 321 -4.79 20.86 -26.94
N ILE A 322 -4.10 20.42 -27.98
CA ILE A 322 -4.32 19.11 -28.61
C ILE A 322 -3.97 17.98 -27.64
N PHE A 323 -2.87 18.13 -26.89
CA PHE A 323 -2.47 17.17 -25.86
C PHE A 323 -3.59 16.93 -24.84
N PHE A 324 -4.11 18.03 -24.23
CA PHE A 324 -5.17 17.91 -23.24
C PHE A 324 -6.50 17.43 -23.83
N LEU A 325 -6.80 17.76 -25.08
CA LEU A 325 -7.99 17.25 -25.78
C LEU A 325 -7.89 15.73 -25.97
N LEU A 326 -6.75 15.22 -26.45
CA LEU A 326 -6.52 13.77 -26.60
C LEU A 326 -6.57 13.05 -25.25
N LEU A 327 -5.99 13.67 -24.22
CA LEU A 327 -6.04 13.14 -22.85
C LEU A 327 -7.48 13.03 -22.35
N ALA A 328 -8.28 14.08 -22.51
CA ALA A 328 -9.69 14.07 -22.12
C ALA A 328 -10.50 13.00 -22.85
N ILE A 329 -10.31 12.89 -24.17
CA ILE A 329 -10.97 11.87 -24.99
C ILE A 329 -10.57 10.47 -24.52
N SER A 330 -9.28 10.23 -24.22
CA SER A 330 -8.82 8.93 -23.75
C SER A 330 -9.42 8.54 -22.40
N PHE A 331 -9.49 9.47 -21.45
CA PHE A 331 -10.17 9.24 -20.16
C PHE A 331 -11.67 9.01 -20.31
N TRP A 332 -12.33 9.72 -21.24
CA TRP A 332 -13.73 9.47 -21.54
C TRP A 332 -13.97 8.05 -22.05
N PHE A 333 -13.10 7.56 -22.97
CA PHE A 333 -13.19 6.19 -23.46
C PHE A 333 -12.96 5.16 -22.34
N VAL A 334 -11.93 5.37 -21.49
CA VAL A 334 -11.65 4.48 -20.34
C VAL A 334 -12.84 4.48 -19.39
N GLY A 335 -13.42 5.63 -19.09
CA GLY A 335 -14.60 5.76 -18.23
C GLY A 335 -15.82 5.02 -18.79
N LYS A 336 -16.12 5.23 -20.09
CA LYS A 336 -17.23 4.54 -20.78
C LYS A 336 -17.01 3.03 -20.82
N TRP A 337 -15.78 2.58 -21.04
CA TRP A 337 -15.45 1.15 -21.03
C TRP A 337 -15.60 0.55 -19.64
N ALA A 338 -15.12 1.24 -18.60
CA ALA A 338 -15.29 0.81 -17.23
C ALA A 338 -16.78 0.71 -16.84
N GLU A 339 -17.59 1.70 -17.23
CA GLU A 339 -19.05 1.68 -17.01
C GLU A 339 -19.73 0.50 -17.72
N SER A 340 -19.29 0.16 -18.94
CA SER A 340 -19.85 -0.97 -19.69
C SER A 340 -19.56 -2.32 -19.02
N ILE A 341 -18.41 -2.45 -18.36
CA ILE A 341 -18.05 -3.65 -17.58
C ILE A 341 -18.84 -3.70 -16.28
N TRP A 342 -19.04 -2.55 -15.64
CA TRP A 342 -19.82 -2.44 -14.41
C TRP A 342 -21.28 -2.89 -14.63
N LYS A 343 -21.91 -2.46 -15.73
CA LYS A 343 -23.30 -2.81 -16.05
C LYS A 343 -23.50 -4.28 -16.50
N LYS A 344 -22.41 -5.01 -16.81
CA LYS A 344 -22.46 -6.43 -17.19
C LYS A 344 -22.29 -7.39 -15.99
N LYS A 345 -22.06 -6.86 -14.80
CA LYS A 345 -22.04 -7.62 -13.54
C LYS A 345 -23.34 -7.42 -12.78
#